data_b4017c8056048cafc3ac1a1705679c23
#
_entry.id   b4017c8056048cafc3ac1a1705679c23
#
_cell.length_a   1.000
_cell.length_b   1.000
_cell.length_c   1.000
_cell.angle_alpha   90.00
_cell.angle_beta   90.00
_cell.angle_gamma   90.00
#
_symmetry.space_group_name_H-M   'P 1'
#
loop_
_entity.id
_entity.type
_entity.pdbx_description
1 polymer ?
#
loop_
_entity_poly.entity_id
_entity_poly.type
_entity_poly.pdbx_seq_one_letter_code
_entity_poly.pdbx_strand_id
1 'polypeptide(L)'
;IRDRSPSRGLGDVYKRQFLVLPGMYKQKEKTIYICRLQADITAGTKIEAQMLKQVEVGSYGLPESVVKNPDELVGKYAKVSMTTDDYLYASKFADFVSDERFDKAVSEGKRLIAVSVPSNAASVANQLKAGDKVTVAYYADDTVIIDDTLKGIEIYSVENEDAQNLENVQGSEDKEDTIAANVTLIATEEQAAKLINAEYSGKLHIILESRGVA
;
A
#
# COMPACT_ATOMS: atom_id res chain seq x y z
N ILE A 1 80.27 7.94 35.19
CA ILE A 1 79.32 8.92 34.62
C ILE A 1 78.43 8.15 33.67
N ARG A 2 77.18 7.95 34.05
CA ARG A 2 76.19 7.21 33.25
C ARG A 2 75.36 8.21 32.48
N ASP A 3 75.47 8.18 31.14
CA ASP A 3 74.61 8.91 30.24
C ASP A 3 73.21 8.29 30.24
N ARG A 4 72.24 9.09 30.61
CA ARG A 4 70.82 8.77 30.43
C ARG A 4 70.35 9.34 29.07
N SER A 5 70.10 8.44 28.11
CA SER A 5 69.44 8.82 26.88
C SER A 5 67.97 9.26 27.12
N PRO A 6 67.52 10.37 26.56
CA PRO A 6 66.15 10.84 26.76
C PRO A 6 65.15 9.97 26.00
N SER A 7 64.04 9.76 26.62
CA SER A 7 62.87 8.97 26.21
C SER A 7 62.39 9.34 24.77
N ARG A 8 62.65 8.47 23.82
CA ARG A 8 62.15 8.57 22.43
C ARG A 8 60.65 8.13 22.26
N GLY A 9 59.93 7.90 23.33
CA GLY A 9 58.63 7.27 23.26
C GLY A 9 57.40 8.19 23.14
N LEU A 10 57.46 9.42 23.65
CA LEU A 10 56.28 10.29 23.69
C LEU A 10 56.04 11.10 22.42
N GLY A 11 57.08 11.45 21.67
CA GLY A 11 56.94 12.24 20.47
C GLY A 11 56.31 11.49 19.30
N ASP A 12 56.49 10.17 19.22
CA ASP A 12 55.94 9.35 18.14
C ASP A 12 54.44 9.01 18.33
N VAL A 13 54.00 8.95 19.58
CA VAL A 13 52.56 8.75 19.89
C VAL A 13 51.74 9.97 19.51
N TYR A 14 52.26 11.17 19.82
CA TYR A 14 51.58 12.43 19.45
C TYR A 14 51.61 12.69 17.94
N LYS A 15 52.69 12.33 17.24
CA LYS A 15 52.77 12.46 15.77
C LYS A 15 51.78 11.53 15.04
N ARG A 16 51.56 10.30 15.54
CA ARG A 16 50.59 9.37 14.98
C ARG A 16 49.15 9.85 15.19
N GLN A 17 48.83 10.41 16.36
CA GLN A 17 47.49 10.97 16.65
C GLN A 17 47.20 12.16 15.73
N PHE A 18 48.16 13.03 15.45
CA PHE A 18 47.98 14.21 14.59
C PHE A 18 47.85 13.87 13.10
N LEU A 19 48.39 12.73 12.64
CA LEU A 19 48.32 12.32 11.22
C LEU A 19 47.04 11.49 10.90
N VAL A 20 46.49 10.76 11.89
CA VAL A 20 45.34 9.89 11.67
C VAL A 20 43.99 10.64 11.85
N LEU A 21 43.94 11.57 12.81
CA LEU A 21 42.75 12.36 13.08
C LEU A 21 42.24 13.18 11.88
N PRO A 22 43.06 13.93 11.11
CA PRO A 22 42.58 14.68 9.97
C PRO A 22 42.00 13.82 8.84
N GLY A 23 42.53 12.59 8.66
CA GLY A 23 42.02 11.64 7.67
C GLY A 23 40.65 11.10 8.01
N MET A 24 40.39 10.82 9.29
CA MET A 24 39.06 10.38 9.75
C MET A 24 38.03 11.50 9.76
N TYR A 25 38.43 12.75 10.03
CA TYR A 25 37.54 13.92 9.94
C TYR A 25 37.18 14.25 8.50
N LYS A 26 38.13 14.17 7.54
CA LYS A 26 37.85 14.40 6.11
C LYS A 26 36.90 13.35 5.50
N GLN A 27 36.86 12.15 6.03
CA GLN A 27 35.93 11.13 5.57
C GLN A 27 34.49 11.36 6.11
N LYS A 28 34.35 12.09 7.22
CA LYS A 28 33.06 12.48 7.81
C LYS A 28 32.42 13.72 7.17
N GLU A 29 33.20 14.51 6.43
CA GLU A 29 32.75 15.76 5.78
C GLU A 29 32.15 15.57 4.36
N LYS A 30 32.10 14.33 3.86
CA LYS A 30 31.43 14.08 2.57
C LYS A 30 29.91 14.13 2.78
N THR A 31 29.29 15.13 2.22
CA THR A 31 27.85 15.26 2.15
C THR A 31 27.31 14.72 0.84
N ILE A 32 26.07 14.31 0.82
CA ILE A 32 25.35 13.85 -0.36
C ILE A 32 23.92 14.36 -0.29
N TYR A 33 23.34 14.66 -1.44
CA TYR A 33 21.91 14.99 -1.54
C TYR A 33 21.10 13.71 -1.61
N ILE A 34 20.07 13.63 -0.79
CA ILE A 34 19.06 12.56 -0.81
C ILE A 34 17.68 13.14 -0.97
N CYS A 35 16.75 12.30 -1.46
CA CYS A 35 15.36 12.65 -1.56
C CYS A 35 14.64 12.42 -0.21
N ARG A 36 13.80 13.37 0.22
CA ARG A 36 12.91 13.27 1.38
C ARG A 36 11.53 13.79 1.06
N LEU A 37 10.55 13.40 1.87
CA LEU A 37 9.19 13.94 1.78
C LEU A 37 9.12 15.35 2.38
N GLN A 38 8.23 16.18 1.82
CA GLN A 38 7.90 17.51 2.37
C GLN A 38 6.83 17.43 3.46
N ALA A 39 5.93 16.44 3.36
CA ALA A 39 4.86 16.15 4.32
C ALA A 39 4.70 14.64 4.47
N ASP A 40 4.06 14.20 5.54
CA ASP A 40 3.72 12.81 5.76
C ASP A 40 2.73 12.33 4.70
N ILE A 41 2.88 11.08 4.26
CA ILE A 41 2.01 10.46 3.25
C ILE A 41 1.47 9.11 3.75
N THR A 42 0.30 8.74 3.26
CA THR A 42 -0.30 7.42 3.51
C THR A 42 0.06 6.43 2.40
N ALA A 43 -0.07 5.13 2.70
CA ALA A 43 0.01 4.09 1.68
C ALA A 43 -1.00 4.37 0.54
N GLY A 44 -0.62 4.05 -0.69
CA GLY A 44 -1.43 4.32 -1.88
C GLY A 44 -1.30 5.74 -2.45
N THR A 45 -0.63 6.67 -1.75
CA THR A 45 -0.41 8.03 -2.26
C THR A 45 0.46 8.02 -3.51
N LYS A 46 0.00 8.65 -4.59
CA LYS A 46 0.80 8.90 -5.80
C LYS A 46 1.79 10.02 -5.53
N ILE A 47 3.05 9.77 -5.82
CA ILE A 47 4.14 10.72 -5.57
C ILE A 47 4.19 11.77 -6.68
N GLU A 48 4.04 13.02 -6.31
CA GLU A 48 4.21 14.18 -7.17
C GLU A 48 5.53 14.91 -6.86
N ALA A 49 6.10 15.60 -7.84
CA ALA A 49 7.37 16.31 -7.68
C ALA A 49 7.38 17.30 -6.50
N GLN A 50 6.25 17.97 -6.26
CA GLN A 50 6.06 18.93 -5.16
C GLN A 50 6.06 18.29 -3.77
N MET A 51 5.86 16.97 -3.67
CA MET A 51 5.90 16.24 -2.39
C MET A 51 7.32 15.88 -1.96
N LEU A 52 8.29 16.08 -2.85
CA LEU A 52 9.68 15.70 -2.65
C LEU A 52 10.57 16.95 -2.45
N LYS A 53 11.60 16.79 -1.63
CA LYS A 53 12.68 17.78 -1.46
C LYS A 53 14.03 17.08 -1.44
N GLN A 54 15.06 17.75 -1.92
CA GLN A 54 16.44 17.30 -1.74
C GLN A 54 17.02 17.90 -0.45
N VAL A 55 17.65 17.04 0.34
CA VAL A 55 18.26 17.43 1.62
C VAL A 55 19.72 16.95 1.61
N GLU A 56 20.62 17.84 1.99
CA GLU A 56 22.02 17.51 2.16
C GLU A 56 22.23 16.81 3.50
N VAL A 57 22.82 15.61 3.46
CA VAL A 57 23.10 14.79 4.64
C VAL A 57 24.54 14.28 4.61
N GLY A 58 25.09 13.96 5.78
CA GLY A 58 26.40 13.30 5.85
C GLY A 58 26.37 11.92 5.20
N SER A 59 27.36 11.61 4.37
CA SER A 59 27.41 10.32 3.65
C SER A 59 27.81 9.13 4.52
N TYR A 60 28.30 9.37 5.73
CA TYR A 60 28.78 8.32 6.62
C TYR A 60 27.60 7.49 7.17
N GLY A 61 27.64 6.19 6.91
CA GLY A 61 26.61 5.26 7.38
C GLY A 61 25.28 5.34 6.61
N LEU A 62 25.20 6.13 5.53
CA LEU A 62 24.01 6.19 4.69
C LEU A 62 23.94 4.93 3.80
N PRO A 63 22.82 4.19 3.80
CA PRO A 63 22.64 3.06 2.90
C PRO A 63 22.70 3.49 1.42
N GLU A 64 23.36 2.70 0.58
CA GLU A 64 23.48 3.00 -0.86
C GLU A 64 22.11 3.01 -1.58
N SER A 65 21.15 2.24 -1.06
CA SER A 65 19.78 2.09 -1.59
C SER A 65 18.88 3.29 -1.33
N VAL A 66 19.34 4.32 -0.61
CA VAL A 66 18.55 5.55 -0.41
C VAL A 66 18.44 6.31 -1.73
N VAL A 67 17.21 6.68 -2.08
CA VAL A 67 16.90 7.43 -3.30
C VAL A 67 17.54 8.82 -3.25
N LYS A 68 18.29 9.15 -4.30
CA LYS A 68 19.00 10.42 -4.43
C LYS A 68 18.34 11.35 -5.44
N ASN A 69 17.77 10.76 -6.51
CA ASN A 69 17.11 11.51 -7.55
C ASN A 69 15.57 11.45 -7.35
N PRO A 70 14.88 12.61 -7.17
CA PRO A 70 13.42 12.66 -7.05
C PRO A 70 12.69 12.04 -8.26
N ASP A 71 13.26 12.14 -9.46
CA ASP A 71 12.64 11.65 -10.69
C ASP A 71 12.42 10.13 -10.69
N GLU A 72 13.16 9.40 -9.85
CA GLU A 72 12.97 7.96 -9.67
C GLU A 72 11.66 7.60 -8.96
N LEU A 73 11.07 8.56 -8.23
CA LEU A 73 9.86 8.37 -7.43
C LEU A 73 8.63 9.05 -8.00
N VAL A 74 8.81 10.10 -8.81
CA VAL A 74 7.68 10.83 -9.39
C VAL A 74 6.81 9.90 -10.25
N GLY A 75 5.51 9.91 -9.99
CA GLY A 75 4.52 9.07 -10.65
C GLY A 75 4.31 7.70 -10.03
N LYS A 76 5.19 7.26 -9.12
CA LYS A 76 5.03 6.00 -8.37
C LYS A 76 4.09 6.17 -7.18
N TYR A 77 3.66 5.05 -6.61
CA TYR A 77 2.76 4.99 -5.46
C TYR A 77 3.49 4.47 -4.23
N ALA A 78 3.22 5.07 -3.07
CA ALA A 78 3.75 4.61 -1.79
C ALA A 78 3.11 3.28 -1.38
N LYS A 79 3.91 2.25 -1.09
CA LYS A 79 3.42 0.95 -0.58
C LYS A 79 3.04 1.01 0.90
N VAL A 80 3.64 1.92 1.64
CA VAL A 80 3.47 2.08 3.09
C VAL A 80 3.34 3.55 3.44
N SER A 81 2.70 3.85 4.56
CA SER A 81 2.70 5.21 5.10
C SER A 81 4.10 5.61 5.53
N MET A 82 4.51 6.84 5.24
CA MET A 82 5.85 7.36 5.53
C MET A 82 5.75 8.79 6.05
N THR A 83 6.72 9.14 6.89
CA THR A 83 6.86 10.47 7.48
C THR A 83 7.97 11.28 6.81
N THR A 84 8.02 12.57 7.08
CA THR A 84 9.06 13.49 6.57
C THR A 84 10.47 13.09 6.99
N ASP A 85 10.60 12.32 8.10
CA ASP A 85 11.90 11.90 8.64
C ASP A 85 12.38 10.56 8.07
N ASP A 86 11.54 9.85 7.31
CA ASP A 86 11.89 8.58 6.70
C ASP A 86 12.93 8.73 5.58
N TYR A 87 13.84 7.74 5.51
CA TYR A 87 14.64 7.53 4.31
C TYR A 87 13.80 6.86 3.24
N LEU A 88 13.87 7.41 2.02
CA LEU A 88 13.15 6.89 0.87
C LEU A 88 13.98 5.82 0.18
N TYR A 89 13.40 4.62 0.05
CA TYR A 89 13.99 3.50 -0.66
C TYR A 89 13.10 3.13 -1.84
N ALA A 90 13.67 2.83 -3.00
CA ALA A 90 12.88 2.44 -4.18
C ALA A 90 11.93 1.26 -3.90
N SER A 91 12.29 0.36 -2.98
CA SER A 91 11.47 -0.79 -2.57
C SER A 91 10.16 -0.41 -1.86
N LYS A 92 10.08 0.81 -1.28
CA LYS A 92 8.85 1.33 -0.65
C LYS A 92 7.84 1.90 -1.65
N PHE A 93 8.16 1.89 -2.95
CA PHE A 93 7.31 2.44 -4.00
C PHE A 93 7.00 1.40 -5.07
N ALA A 94 5.90 1.58 -5.79
CA ALA A 94 5.46 0.75 -6.91
C ALA A 94 4.94 1.61 -8.06
N ASP A 95 4.90 1.06 -9.25
CA ASP A 95 4.38 1.75 -10.44
C ASP A 95 2.84 1.82 -10.45
N PHE A 96 2.20 1.07 -9.57
CA PHE A 96 0.74 1.04 -9.38
C PHE A 96 0.42 0.87 -7.89
N VAL A 97 -0.84 1.17 -7.52
CA VAL A 97 -1.32 0.92 -6.15
C VAL A 97 -1.29 -0.58 -5.90
N SER A 98 -0.43 -1.01 -4.98
CA SER A 98 -0.34 -2.40 -4.55
C SER A 98 -1.21 -2.55 -3.30
N ASP A 99 -2.14 -3.48 -3.34
CA ASP A 99 -2.95 -3.91 -2.21
C ASP A 99 -2.57 -5.35 -1.89
N GLU A 100 -2.14 -5.60 -0.66
CA GLU A 100 -1.73 -6.94 -0.20
C GLU A 100 -2.84 -7.99 -0.41
N ARG A 101 -4.11 -7.59 -0.26
CA ARG A 101 -5.26 -8.48 -0.47
C ARG A 101 -5.39 -8.86 -1.95
N PHE A 102 -5.20 -7.88 -2.84
CA PHE A 102 -5.21 -8.11 -4.28
C PHE A 102 -4.04 -8.99 -4.70
N ASP A 103 -2.82 -8.66 -4.28
CA ASP A 103 -1.61 -9.41 -4.61
C ASP A 103 -1.70 -10.86 -4.12
N LYS A 104 -2.24 -11.08 -2.90
CA LYS A 104 -2.51 -12.40 -2.37
C LYS A 104 -3.55 -13.15 -3.21
N ALA A 105 -4.67 -12.52 -3.54
CA ALA A 105 -5.71 -13.12 -4.36
C ALA A 105 -5.18 -13.56 -5.73
N VAL A 106 -4.38 -12.71 -6.39
CA VAL A 106 -3.74 -13.02 -7.67
C VAL A 106 -2.77 -14.19 -7.55
N SER A 107 -1.96 -14.24 -6.48
CA SER A 107 -1.03 -15.35 -6.22
C SER A 107 -1.76 -16.68 -6.01
N GLU A 108 -2.98 -16.65 -5.47
CA GLU A 108 -3.87 -17.80 -5.30
C GLU A 108 -4.66 -18.14 -6.59
N GLY A 109 -4.41 -17.46 -7.71
CA GLY A 109 -5.11 -17.68 -8.97
C GLY A 109 -6.52 -17.07 -9.04
N LYS A 110 -6.87 -16.22 -8.07
CA LYS A 110 -8.15 -15.50 -8.04
C LYS A 110 -8.08 -14.20 -8.81
N ARG A 111 -9.23 -13.60 -9.08
CA ARG A 111 -9.42 -12.35 -9.82
C ARG A 111 -10.42 -11.47 -9.10
N LEU A 112 -10.38 -10.18 -9.36
CA LEU A 112 -11.43 -9.25 -8.95
C LEU A 112 -12.52 -9.20 -10.01
N ILE A 113 -13.76 -9.24 -9.56
CA ILE A 113 -14.95 -9.05 -10.38
C ILE A 113 -15.94 -8.17 -9.64
N ALA A 114 -16.43 -7.12 -10.30
CA ALA A 114 -17.50 -6.29 -9.78
C ALA A 114 -18.84 -6.80 -10.26
N VAL A 115 -19.83 -6.79 -9.38
CA VAL A 115 -21.24 -7.08 -9.69
C VAL A 115 -22.11 -5.94 -9.19
N SER A 116 -23.16 -5.60 -9.93
CA SER A 116 -24.09 -4.56 -9.54
C SER A 116 -25.08 -5.07 -8.49
N VAL A 117 -25.45 -4.17 -7.57
CA VAL A 117 -26.42 -4.45 -6.52
C VAL A 117 -27.71 -3.67 -6.80
N PRO A 118 -28.79 -4.34 -7.22
CA PRO A 118 -29.98 -3.65 -7.75
C PRO A 118 -30.81 -2.91 -6.69
N SER A 119 -30.57 -3.11 -5.43
CA SER A 119 -31.31 -2.46 -4.34
C SER A 119 -30.61 -2.58 -2.99
N ASN A 120 -30.94 -1.72 -2.04
CA ASN A 120 -30.46 -1.81 -0.66
C ASN A 120 -30.76 -3.17 0.00
N ALA A 121 -31.88 -3.79 -0.33
CA ALA A 121 -32.23 -5.13 0.19
C ALA A 121 -31.27 -6.20 -0.35
N ALA A 122 -30.82 -6.05 -1.59
CA ALA A 122 -29.90 -6.97 -2.22
C ALA A 122 -28.44 -6.84 -1.69
N SER A 123 -28.11 -5.73 -1.02
CA SER A 123 -26.83 -5.45 -0.36
C SER A 123 -26.85 -5.60 1.16
N VAL A 124 -27.78 -6.40 1.70
CA VAL A 124 -27.95 -6.55 3.16
C VAL A 124 -28.16 -5.20 3.85
N ALA A 125 -29.04 -4.36 3.26
CA ALA A 125 -29.34 -3.01 3.75
C ALA A 125 -28.08 -2.15 3.98
N ASN A 126 -27.15 -2.19 3.04
CA ASN A 126 -25.90 -1.41 3.05
C ASN A 126 -24.96 -1.78 4.22
N GLN A 127 -25.00 -3.02 4.69
CA GLN A 127 -24.16 -3.50 5.80
C GLN A 127 -22.89 -4.24 5.34
N LEU A 128 -22.71 -4.42 4.04
CA LEU A 128 -21.55 -5.10 3.48
C LEU A 128 -20.29 -4.27 3.67
N LYS A 129 -19.16 -4.96 3.92
CA LYS A 129 -17.84 -4.35 4.10
C LYS A 129 -16.78 -5.17 3.42
N ALA A 130 -15.66 -4.54 3.11
CA ALA A 130 -14.46 -5.24 2.66
C ALA A 130 -14.05 -6.32 3.67
N GLY A 131 -13.67 -7.50 3.16
CA GLY A 131 -13.32 -8.67 3.97
C GLY A 131 -14.49 -9.58 4.35
N ASP A 132 -15.74 -9.12 4.24
CA ASP A 132 -16.90 -9.97 4.49
C ASP A 132 -16.93 -11.16 3.52
N LYS A 133 -17.43 -12.32 4.00
CA LYS A 133 -17.70 -13.48 3.15
C LYS A 133 -19.18 -13.57 2.87
N VAL A 134 -19.50 -13.78 1.61
CA VAL A 134 -20.88 -13.73 1.11
C VAL A 134 -21.20 -14.93 0.21
N THR A 135 -22.49 -15.26 0.16
CA THR A 135 -23.08 -16.08 -0.89
C THR A 135 -23.80 -15.17 -1.87
N VAL A 136 -23.56 -15.38 -3.16
CA VAL A 136 -24.33 -14.69 -4.20
C VAL A 136 -25.43 -15.60 -4.71
N ALA A 137 -26.68 -15.21 -4.44
CA ALA A 137 -27.86 -15.81 -5.01
C ALA A 137 -28.35 -14.99 -6.21
N TYR A 138 -29.01 -15.62 -7.15
CA TYR A 138 -29.63 -14.90 -8.27
C TYR A 138 -30.98 -15.50 -8.65
N TYR A 139 -31.81 -14.65 -9.23
CA TYR A 139 -33.15 -15.07 -9.68
C TYR A 139 -33.13 -15.18 -11.20
N ALA A 140 -33.35 -16.39 -11.70
CA ALA A 140 -33.43 -16.68 -13.11
C ALA A 140 -34.47 -17.81 -13.34
N ASP A 141 -35.10 -17.84 -14.49
CA ASP A 141 -36.09 -18.85 -14.89
C ASP A 141 -37.20 -19.05 -13.83
N ASP A 142 -37.71 -17.94 -13.28
CA ASP A 142 -38.76 -17.89 -12.24
C ASP A 142 -38.39 -18.62 -10.94
N THR A 143 -37.11 -18.84 -10.67
CA THR A 143 -36.65 -19.48 -9.44
C THR A 143 -35.43 -18.79 -8.85
N VAL A 144 -35.25 -18.95 -7.53
CA VAL A 144 -34.03 -18.50 -6.83
C VAL A 144 -32.99 -19.60 -6.92
N ILE A 145 -31.82 -19.26 -7.42
CA ILE A 145 -30.68 -20.17 -7.54
C ILE A 145 -29.63 -19.77 -6.51
N ILE A 146 -29.25 -20.73 -5.64
CA ILE A 146 -28.11 -20.63 -4.73
C ILE A 146 -27.13 -21.73 -5.11
N ASP A 147 -26.08 -21.34 -5.84
CA ASP A 147 -25.05 -22.27 -6.30
C ASP A 147 -23.98 -22.42 -5.22
N ASP A 148 -23.62 -23.63 -4.86
CA ASP A 148 -22.59 -23.91 -3.84
C ASP A 148 -21.23 -23.31 -4.22
N THR A 149 -20.93 -23.14 -5.49
CA THR A 149 -19.68 -22.49 -5.95
C THR A 149 -19.67 -20.99 -5.69
N LEU A 150 -20.84 -20.36 -5.51
CA LEU A 150 -20.98 -18.93 -5.22
C LEU A 150 -21.11 -18.64 -3.71
N LYS A 151 -20.72 -19.58 -2.86
CA LYS A 151 -20.66 -19.43 -1.39
C LYS A 151 -19.27 -19.05 -0.92
N GLY A 152 -19.20 -18.32 0.18
CA GLY A 152 -17.94 -17.96 0.86
C GLY A 152 -17.01 -17.07 0.04
N ILE A 153 -17.54 -16.29 -0.90
CA ILE A 153 -16.78 -15.36 -1.71
C ILE A 153 -16.43 -14.13 -0.86
N GLU A 154 -15.19 -13.70 -0.89
CA GLU A 154 -14.73 -12.55 -0.12
C GLU A 154 -15.00 -11.25 -0.87
N ILE A 155 -15.55 -10.26 -0.15
CA ILE A 155 -15.71 -8.90 -0.66
C ILE A 155 -14.36 -8.20 -0.60
N TYR A 156 -13.91 -7.68 -1.76
CA TYR A 156 -12.74 -6.82 -1.86
C TYR A 156 -13.09 -5.38 -1.47
N SER A 157 -14.15 -4.83 -2.05
CA SER A 157 -14.62 -3.46 -1.81
C SER A 157 -16.12 -3.34 -2.12
N VAL A 158 -16.72 -2.28 -1.59
CA VAL A 158 -18.11 -1.89 -1.85
C VAL A 158 -18.10 -0.44 -2.33
N GLU A 159 -18.71 -0.17 -3.48
CA GLU A 159 -18.70 1.12 -4.13
C GLU A 159 -20.10 1.68 -4.31
N ASN A 160 -20.21 3.03 -4.31
CA ASN A 160 -21.42 3.76 -4.68
C ASN A 160 -21.57 3.85 -6.21
N GLU A 161 -22.58 4.58 -6.69
CA GLU A 161 -22.83 4.79 -8.13
C GLU A 161 -21.68 5.51 -8.84
N ASP A 162 -20.96 6.37 -8.14
CA ASP A 162 -19.80 7.10 -8.65
C ASP A 162 -18.49 6.30 -8.59
N ALA A 163 -18.57 4.99 -8.29
CA ALA A 163 -17.42 4.10 -8.12
C ALA A 163 -16.47 4.51 -6.99
N GLN A 164 -16.96 5.23 -5.98
CA GLN A 164 -16.20 5.59 -4.80
C GLN A 164 -16.37 4.49 -3.74
N ASN A 165 -15.26 4.05 -3.15
CA ASN A 165 -15.31 3.07 -2.07
C ASN A 165 -16.02 3.65 -0.84
N LEU A 166 -17.04 2.96 -0.36
CA LEU A 166 -17.87 3.42 0.77
C LEU A 166 -17.09 3.59 2.08
N GLU A 167 -15.96 2.90 2.25
CA GLU A 167 -15.09 3.10 3.42
C GLU A 167 -14.47 4.50 3.43
N ASN A 168 -14.26 5.10 2.26
CA ASN A 168 -13.68 6.44 2.12
C ASN A 168 -14.72 7.57 2.18
N VAL A 169 -16.00 7.24 2.01
CA VAL A 169 -17.11 8.22 1.94
C VAL A 169 -17.87 8.32 3.28
N GLN A 170 -17.42 7.63 4.32
CA GLN A 170 -18.01 7.68 5.65
C GLN A 170 -17.95 9.10 6.22
N GLY A 171 -19.11 9.76 6.33
CA GLY A 171 -19.22 11.13 6.81
C GLY A 171 -19.61 12.16 5.75
N SER A 172 -19.88 11.73 4.52
CA SER A 172 -20.48 12.60 3.50
C SER A 172 -21.86 13.10 3.97
N GLU A 173 -22.12 14.40 3.74
CA GLU A 173 -23.44 15.01 4.03
C GLU A 173 -24.51 14.51 3.04
N ASP A 174 -24.11 14.01 1.87
CA ASP A 174 -24.98 13.44 0.86
C ASP A 174 -25.25 11.96 1.15
N LYS A 175 -26.50 11.64 1.45
CA LYS A 175 -26.92 10.28 1.78
C LYS A 175 -26.87 9.31 0.59
N GLU A 176 -26.97 9.84 -0.63
CA GLU A 176 -26.89 9.04 -1.87
C GLU A 176 -25.49 8.48 -2.06
N ASP A 177 -24.45 9.23 -1.71
CA ASP A 177 -23.04 8.79 -1.78
C ASP A 177 -22.72 7.58 -0.88
N THR A 178 -23.57 7.30 0.11
CA THR A 178 -23.35 6.21 1.08
C THR A 178 -24.09 4.92 0.73
N ILE A 179 -24.75 4.84 -0.43
CA ILE A 179 -25.50 3.67 -0.87
C ILE A 179 -24.63 2.78 -1.76
N ALA A 180 -24.58 1.48 -1.42
CA ALA A 180 -23.87 0.49 -2.24
C ALA A 180 -24.59 0.29 -3.58
N ALA A 181 -23.86 0.50 -4.67
CA ALA A 181 -24.33 0.23 -6.03
C ALA A 181 -23.59 -0.95 -6.67
N ASN A 182 -22.32 -1.14 -6.30
CA ASN A 182 -21.47 -2.22 -6.80
C ASN A 182 -20.76 -2.91 -5.64
N VAL A 183 -20.45 -4.18 -5.83
CA VAL A 183 -19.61 -4.96 -4.91
C VAL A 183 -18.55 -5.67 -5.71
N THR A 184 -17.31 -5.38 -5.38
CA THR A 184 -16.16 -6.06 -5.97
C THR A 184 -15.78 -7.28 -5.13
N LEU A 185 -15.71 -8.43 -5.78
CA LEU A 185 -15.51 -9.75 -5.18
C LEU A 185 -14.17 -10.33 -5.58
N ILE A 186 -13.55 -11.11 -4.67
CA ILE A 186 -12.37 -11.93 -4.95
C ILE A 186 -12.85 -13.33 -5.34
N ALA A 187 -12.82 -13.65 -6.62
CA ALA A 187 -13.41 -14.85 -7.19
C ALA A 187 -12.39 -15.69 -7.97
N THR A 188 -12.60 -16.99 -8.02
CA THR A 188 -11.92 -17.88 -8.97
C THR A 188 -12.47 -17.64 -10.39
N GLU A 189 -11.78 -18.16 -11.41
CA GLU A 189 -12.24 -18.04 -12.79
C GLU A 189 -13.63 -18.67 -12.99
N GLU A 190 -13.88 -19.83 -12.37
CA GLU A 190 -15.19 -20.50 -12.42
C GLU A 190 -16.28 -19.65 -11.75
N GLN A 191 -16.00 -19.11 -10.56
CA GLN A 191 -16.90 -18.22 -9.85
C GLN A 191 -17.19 -16.95 -10.67
N ALA A 192 -16.16 -16.35 -11.25
CA ALA A 192 -16.31 -15.15 -12.09
C ALA A 192 -17.22 -15.40 -13.29
N ALA A 193 -17.05 -16.52 -13.99
CA ALA A 193 -17.91 -16.89 -15.12
C ALA A 193 -19.37 -17.04 -14.70
N LYS A 194 -19.64 -17.66 -13.54
CA LYS A 194 -21.00 -17.82 -13.00
C LYS A 194 -21.59 -16.50 -12.53
N LEU A 195 -20.79 -15.63 -11.92
CA LEU A 195 -21.23 -14.28 -11.50
C LEU A 195 -21.63 -13.42 -12.69
N ILE A 196 -20.86 -13.45 -13.78
CA ILE A 196 -21.18 -12.75 -15.02
C ILE A 196 -22.50 -13.28 -15.59
N ASN A 197 -22.67 -14.60 -15.68
CA ASN A 197 -23.91 -15.20 -16.17
C ASN A 197 -25.12 -14.82 -15.29
N ALA A 198 -24.92 -14.82 -13.97
CA ALA A 198 -25.97 -14.45 -13.02
C ALA A 198 -26.40 -12.98 -13.17
N GLU A 199 -25.43 -12.07 -13.38
CA GLU A 199 -25.71 -10.65 -13.58
C GLU A 199 -26.47 -10.36 -14.87
N TYR A 200 -26.13 -11.04 -15.97
CA TYR A 200 -26.83 -10.86 -17.24
C TYR A 200 -28.16 -11.61 -17.33
N SER A 201 -28.35 -12.69 -16.58
CA SER A 201 -29.55 -13.54 -16.65
C SER A 201 -30.61 -13.21 -15.63
N GLY A 202 -30.27 -12.50 -14.56
CA GLY A 202 -31.21 -12.31 -13.46
C GLY A 202 -30.87 -11.16 -12.53
N LYS A 203 -31.55 -11.15 -11.40
CA LYS A 203 -31.33 -10.17 -10.34
C LYS A 203 -30.48 -10.81 -9.25
N LEU A 204 -29.35 -10.18 -8.96
CA LEU A 204 -28.45 -10.63 -7.89
C LEU A 204 -28.96 -10.25 -6.51
N HIS A 205 -28.70 -11.12 -5.53
CA HIS A 205 -28.94 -10.89 -4.12
C HIS A 205 -27.74 -11.40 -3.31
N ILE A 206 -27.17 -10.57 -2.48
CA ILE A 206 -26.00 -10.91 -1.68
C ILE A 206 -26.46 -11.32 -0.29
N ILE A 207 -25.98 -12.47 0.18
CA ILE A 207 -26.25 -13.03 1.49
C ILE A 207 -24.96 -12.98 2.30
N LEU A 208 -24.95 -12.25 3.40
CA LEU A 208 -23.77 -12.16 4.28
C LEU A 208 -23.66 -13.47 5.11
N GLU A 209 -22.53 -14.17 4.99
CA GLU A 209 -22.25 -15.39 5.76
C GLU A 209 -21.47 -15.11 7.03
N SER A 210 -20.39 -14.32 6.91
CA SER A 210 -19.55 -13.96 8.04
C SER A 210 -18.84 -12.64 7.82
N ARG A 211 -18.50 -11.98 8.92
CA ARG A 211 -17.68 -10.75 8.90
C ARG A 211 -16.23 -11.10 8.66
N GLY A 212 -15.56 -10.27 7.86
CA GLY A 212 -14.11 -10.29 7.80
C GLY A 212 -13.53 -9.98 9.18
N VAL A 213 -12.48 -10.71 9.56
CA VAL A 213 -11.70 -10.35 10.76
C VAL A 213 -10.79 -9.20 10.31
N ALA A 214 -11.00 -8.01 10.90
CA ALA A 214 -10.13 -6.87 10.71
C ALA A 214 -8.74 -7.14 11.30
#